data_a89eb7c51da54268468477f5ad0dbd06
#
_entry.id   a89eb7c51da54268468477f5ad0dbd06
#
_cell.length_a   1.000
_cell.length_b   1.000
_cell.length_c   1.000
_cell.angle_alpha   90.00
_cell.angle_beta   90.00
_cell.angle_gamma   90.00
#
_symmetry.space_group_name_H-M   'P 1'
#
loop_
_entity.id
_entity.type
_entity.pdbx_description
1 polymer ?
#
loop_
_entity_poly.entity_id
_entity_poly.type
_entity_poly.pdbx_seq_one_letter_code
_entity_poly.pdbx_strand_id
1 'polypeptide(L)' 'MKLKITLVKSPVASLPKHKANVAALGLRKVGQTVTQPDNPAIRGQIFAVKHMVKVEEVNE' A
#
# COMPACT_ATOMS: atom_id res chain seq x y z
N MET A 1 16.47 1.91 3.02
CA MET A 1 15.28 1.76 3.86
C MET A 1 14.13 1.20 3.04
N LYS A 2 13.26 0.46 3.68
CA LYS A 2 12.10 -0.14 3.03
C LYS A 2 10.83 0.23 3.77
N LEU A 3 9.71 0.15 3.08
CA LEU A 3 8.41 0.44 3.65
C LEU A 3 7.61 -0.86 3.74
N LYS A 4 7.10 -1.14 4.92
CA LYS A 4 6.22 -2.28 5.15
C LYS A 4 4.78 -1.78 5.10
N ILE A 5 4.01 -2.28 4.16
CA ILE A 5 2.67 -1.81 3.87
C ILE A 5 1.68 -2.92 4.17
N THR A 6 0.73 -2.64 5.05
CA THR A 6 -0.32 -3.60 5.42
C THR A 6 -1.67 -3.05 4.99
N LEU A 7 -2.42 -3.85 4.26
CA LEU A 7 -3.77 -3.47 3.83
C LEU A 7 -4.73 -3.66 4.99
N VAL A 8 -5.32 -2.56 5.46
CA VAL A 8 -6.23 -2.59 6.62
C VAL A 8 -7.70 -2.44 6.26
N LYS A 9 -8.00 -1.99 5.03
CA LYS A 9 -9.38 -1.87 4.54
C LYS A 9 -9.50 -2.53 3.18
N SER A 10 -10.66 -3.14 2.92
CA SER A 10 -10.90 -3.82 1.65
C SER A 10 -10.93 -2.83 0.49
N PRO A 11 -10.23 -3.11 -0.62
CA PRO A 11 -10.30 -2.27 -1.80
C PRO A 11 -11.62 -2.40 -2.57
N VAL A 12 -12.47 -3.35 -2.21
CA VAL A 12 -13.73 -3.59 -2.91
C VAL A 12 -14.64 -2.36 -2.83
N ALA A 13 -14.62 -1.63 -1.72
CA ALA A 13 -15.43 -0.44 -1.53
C ALA A 13 -14.75 0.83 -2.05
N SER A 14 -13.58 0.72 -2.67
CA SER A 14 -12.80 1.86 -3.11
C SER A 14 -13.05 2.20 -4.57
N LEU A 15 -12.65 3.41 -4.97
CA LEU A 15 -12.67 3.81 -6.38
C LEU A 15 -11.73 2.91 -7.19
N PRO A 16 -12.02 2.68 -8.48
CA PRO A 16 -11.18 1.82 -9.31
C PRO A 16 -9.70 2.21 -9.31
N LYS A 17 -9.40 3.51 -9.29
CA LYS A 17 -8.01 3.98 -9.24
C LYS A 17 -7.30 3.57 -7.95
N HIS A 18 -8.02 3.53 -6.83
CA HIS A 18 -7.46 3.08 -5.57
C HIS A 18 -7.16 1.58 -5.61
N LYS A 19 -8.06 0.80 -6.21
CA LYS A 19 -7.82 -0.63 -6.40
C LYS A 19 -6.58 -0.87 -7.25
N ALA A 20 -6.40 -0.08 -8.30
CA ALA A 20 -5.24 -0.18 -9.16
C ALA A 20 -3.95 0.13 -8.39
N ASN A 21 -3.95 1.17 -7.56
CA ASN A 21 -2.79 1.52 -6.75
C ASN A 21 -2.47 0.43 -5.72
N VAL A 22 -3.49 -0.10 -5.07
CA VAL A 22 -3.30 -1.20 -4.10
C VAL A 22 -2.74 -2.43 -4.79
N ALA A 23 -3.25 -2.77 -5.97
CA ALA A 23 -2.75 -3.91 -6.75
C ALA A 23 -1.31 -3.67 -7.20
N ALA A 24 -0.98 -2.45 -7.59
CA ALA A 24 0.39 -2.09 -7.98
C ALA A 24 1.37 -2.25 -6.82
N LEU A 25 0.93 -2.03 -5.59
CA LEU A 25 1.74 -2.25 -4.39
C LEU A 25 1.88 -3.75 -4.06
N GLY A 26 1.08 -4.61 -4.68
CA GLY A 26 1.11 -6.04 -4.44
C GLY A 26 0.12 -6.52 -3.39
N LEU A 27 -0.78 -5.64 -2.95
CA LEU A 27 -1.78 -5.98 -1.94
C LEU A 27 -3.07 -6.42 -2.61
N ARG A 28 -3.67 -7.48 -2.10
CA ARG A 28 -4.92 -8.02 -2.66
C ARG A 28 -5.99 -8.28 -1.61
N LYS A 29 -5.59 -8.56 -0.37
CA LYS A 29 -6.52 -8.93 0.70
C LYS A 29 -6.22 -8.10 1.94
N VAL A 30 -7.28 -7.83 2.71
CA VAL A 30 -7.13 -7.18 4.01
C VAL A 30 -6.24 -8.04 4.91
N GLY A 31 -5.30 -7.39 5.57
CA GLY A 31 -4.34 -8.09 6.43
C GLY A 31 -3.08 -8.52 5.73
N GLN A 32 -3.04 -8.43 4.39
CA GLN A 32 -1.83 -8.75 3.64
C GLN A 32 -0.78 -7.68 3.85
N THR A 33 0.47 -8.11 3.98
CA THR A 33 1.59 -7.20 4.17
C THR A 33 2.61 -7.40 3.06
N VAL A 34 3.16 -6.31 2.54
CA VAL A 34 4.24 -6.34 1.57
C VAL A 34 5.33 -5.37 1.98
N THR A 35 6.55 -5.64 1.53
CA THR A 35 7.69 -4.74 1.72
C THR A 35 8.07 -4.17 0.36
N GLN A 36 8.17 -2.85 0.29
CA GLN A 36 8.50 -2.14 -0.95
C GLN A 36 9.65 -1.18 -0.68
N PRO A 37 10.46 -0.89 -1.69
CA PRO A 37 11.53 0.09 -1.54
C PRO A 37 10.96 1.48 -1.30
N ASP A 38 11.70 2.28 -0.54
CA ASP A 38 11.32 3.67 -0.27
C ASP A 38 11.79 4.53 -1.43
N ASN A 39 10.89 4.81 -2.36
CA ASN A 39 11.18 5.68 -3.49
C ASN A 39 9.95 6.54 -3.82
N PRO A 40 10.12 7.61 -4.63
CA PRO A 40 9.02 8.52 -4.91
C PRO A 40 7.79 7.87 -5.57
N ALA A 41 8.01 6.87 -6.43
CA ALA A 41 6.90 6.18 -7.09
C ALA A 41 6.04 5.41 -6.09
N ILE A 42 6.68 4.67 -5.18
CA ILE A 42 5.99 3.91 -4.15
C ILE A 42 5.30 4.86 -3.16
N ARG A 43 5.98 5.93 -2.77
CA ARG A 43 5.38 6.93 -1.87
C ARG A 43 4.14 7.58 -2.47
N GLY A 44 4.16 7.87 -3.77
CA GLY A 44 2.99 8.41 -4.46
C GLY A 44 1.81 7.45 -4.44
N GLN A 45 2.05 6.18 -4.68
CA GLN A 45 1.00 5.16 -4.62
C GLN A 45 0.43 5.01 -3.21
N ILE A 46 1.31 5.00 -2.21
CA ILE A 46 0.90 4.92 -0.80
C ILE A 46 0.06 6.13 -0.42
N PHE A 47 0.47 7.32 -0.83
CA PHE A 47 -0.27 8.54 -0.52
C PHE A 47 -1.70 8.48 -1.06
N ALA A 48 -1.89 7.92 -2.25
CA ALA A 48 -3.21 7.79 -2.86
C ALA A 48 -4.13 6.86 -2.08
N VAL A 49 -3.58 5.86 -1.39
CA VAL A 49 -4.37 4.84 -0.69
C VAL A 49 -4.06 4.77 0.82
N LYS A 50 -3.43 5.80 1.36
CA LYS A 50 -3.00 5.78 2.78
C LYS A 50 -4.14 5.57 3.76
N HIS A 51 -5.35 5.92 3.36
CA HIS A 51 -6.54 5.72 4.20
C HIS A 51 -6.96 4.24 4.27
N MET A 52 -6.38 3.40 3.42
CA MET A 52 -6.69 1.97 3.38
C MET A 52 -5.53 1.09 3.85
N VAL A 53 -4.35 1.66 4.02
CA VAL A 53 -3.16 0.90 4.38
C VAL A 53 -2.46 1.52 5.58
N LYS A 54 -1.70 0.68 6.27
CA LYS A 54 -0.81 1.11 7.32
C LYS A 54 0.62 0.94 6.84
N VAL A 55 1.43 1.97 6.98
CA VAL A 55 2.81 1.97 6.51
C VAL A 55 3.76 2.08 7.70
N GLU A 56 4.77 1.22 7.71
CA GLU A 56 5.83 1.25 8.70
C GLU A 56 7.18 1.30 8.01
N GLU A 57 8.10 2.07 8.54
CA GLU A 57 9.45 2.10 8.02
C GLU A 57 10.22 0.91 8.58
N VAL A 58 10.90 0.19 7.68
CA VAL A 58 11.73 -0.94 8.05
C VAL A 58 13.16 -0.56 7.73
N ASN A 59 14.00 -0.55 8.74
CA ASN A 59 15.41 -0.21 8.60
C ASN A 59 16.21 -1.50 8.43
N GLU A 60 16.46 -1.85 7.19
CA GLU A 60 17.26 -3.02 6.84
C GLU A 60 18.53 -2.62 6.10
#